data_2b70a9cb45d9efeb66fe037171df574d
#
_entry.id   2b70a9cb45d9efeb66fe037171df574d
#
_cell.length_a   1.000
_cell.length_b   1.000
_cell.length_c   1.000
_cell.angle_alpha   90.00
_cell.angle_beta   90.00
_cell.angle_gamma   90.00
#
_symmetry.space_group_name_H-M   'P 1'
#
loop_
_entity.id
_entity.type
_entity.pdbx_description
1 polymer ?
#
loop_
_entity_poly.entity_id
_entity_poly.type
_entity_poly.pdbx_seq_one_letter_code
_entity_poly.pdbx_strand_id
1 'polypeptide(L)'
;GPLDKWVLNKAKKVFDEIEAAFNIYEFSKGLNKLNNFLVVDLSGIYLDVCKDRLYCDEKNDLHRLASQSAMALIVKKLISTMAPILTYTMDELLVFAPDFIKADYEDIFDYEKVVLPLVEVTINEATLFAAKEKFSEIKDLLSKEKIIKSTLELMIYTNCEEILVLDEVESSDWFLVSSVTKDKQNSDILGSFQIDGKEFEVYKATAHKCPRCWKFTAVKEETLCNRCEEVLK
;
A
#
# COMPACT_ATOMS: atom_id res chain seq x y z
N GLY A 1 -2.98 -3.84 9.48
CA GLY A 1 -1.52 -4.12 9.44
C GLY A 1 -0.69 -2.86 9.67
N PRO A 2 0.64 -2.99 9.79
CA PRO A 2 1.56 -1.87 9.95
C PRO A 2 1.47 -0.81 8.84
N LEU A 3 1.29 -1.22 7.58
CA LEU A 3 1.16 -0.30 6.44
C LEU A 3 -0.17 0.45 6.45
N ASP A 4 -1.26 -0.17 6.91
CA ASP A 4 -2.55 0.51 7.08
C ASP A 4 -2.47 1.59 8.17
N LYS A 5 -1.76 1.29 9.25
CA LYS A 5 -1.49 2.27 10.33
C LYS A 5 -0.63 3.43 9.85
N TRP A 6 0.40 3.13 9.05
CA TRP A 6 1.27 4.15 8.44
C TRP A 6 0.47 5.12 7.58
N VAL A 7 -0.37 4.63 6.66
CA VAL A 7 -1.14 5.52 5.76
C VAL A 7 -2.16 6.34 6.52
N LEU A 8 -2.78 5.80 7.58
CA LEU A 8 -3.70 6.55 8.44
C LEU A 8 -3.01 7.71 9.17
N ASN A 9 -1.82 7.48 9.74
CA ASN A 9 -1.05 8.53 10.39
C ASN A 9 -0.56 9.58 9.39
N LYS A 10 -0.14 9.14 8.19
CA LYS A 10 0.23 10.04 7.10
C LYS A 10 -0.96 10.90 6.67
N ALA A 11 -2.12 10.28 6.45
CA ALA A 11 -3.36 10.97 6.12
C ALA A 11 -3.73 11.97 7.22
N LYS A 12 -3.72 11.54 8.49
CA LYS A 12 -4.02 12.43 9.62
C LYS A 12 -3.15 13.69 9.59
N LYS A 13 -1.83 13.52 9.51
CA LYS A 13 -0.89 14.65 9.46
C LYS A 13 -1.20 15.59 8.30
N VAL A 14 -1.42 15.05 7.10
CA VAL A 14 -1.69 15.83 5.90
C VAL A 14 -3.02 16.57 6.01
N PHE A 15 -4.09 15.92 6.47
CA PHE A 15 -5.39 16.58 6.65
C PHE A 15 -5.38 17.63 7.74
N ASP A 16 -4.67 17.43 8.86
CA ASP A 16 -4.49 18.46 9.89
C ASP A 16 -3.77 19.70 9.31
N GLU A 17 -2.75 19.51 8.46
CA GLU A 17 -2.04 20.60 7.79
C GLU A 17 -2.91 21.29 6.71
N ILE A 18 -3.80 20.57 6.02
CA ILE A 18 -4.76 21.14 5.07
C ILE A 18 -5.77 22.01 5.81
N GLU A 19 -6.37 21.51 6.89
CA GLU A 19 -7.33 22.26 7.69
C GLU A 19 -6.69 23.51 8.31
N ALA A 20 -5.46 23.40 8.79
CA ALA A 20 -4.71 24.56 9.28
C ALA A 20 -4.48 25.62 8.20
N ALA A 21 -4.15 25.21 6.98
CA ALA A 21 -3.98 26.11 5.84
C ALA A 21 -5.32 26.76 5.44
N PHE A 22 -6.42 26.01 5.44
CA PHE A 22 -7.74 26.53 5.11
C PHE A 22 -8.25 27.56 6.14
N ASN A 23 -7.96 27.33 7.44
CA ASN A 23 -8.32 28.26 8.50
C ASN A 23 -7.66 29.65 8.38
N ILE A 24 -6.54 29.75 7.66
CA ILE A 24 -5.86 31.02 7.40
C ILE A 24 -5.96 31.44 5.91
N TYR A 25 -6.93 30.85 5.19
CA TYR A 25 -7.22 31.14 3.78
C TYR A 25 -6.09 30.81 2.79
N GLU A 26 -5.10 29.99 3.18
CA GLU A 26 -4.03 29.48 2.28
C GLU A 26 -4.53 28.27 1.46
N PHE A 27 -5.61 28.42 0.70
CA PHE A 27 -6.27 27.30 -0.02
C PHE A 27 -5.33 26.59 -0.98
N SER A 28 -4.54 27.34 -1.77
CA SER A 28 -3.59 26.73 -2.73
C SER A 28 -2.57 25.83 -2.05
N LYS A 29 -2.11 26.20 -0.86
CA LYS A 29 -1.16 25.41 -0.07
C LYS A 29 -1.82 24.10 0.42
N GLY A 30 -3.06 24.18 0.91
CA GLY A 30 -3.82 23.00 1.32
C GLY A 30 -4.07 22.06 0.15
N LEU A 31 -4.51 22.56 -1.01
CA LEU A 31 -4.77 21.77 -2.21
C LEU A 31 -3.51 21.10 -2.76
N ASN A 32 -2.36 21.79 -2.75
CA ASN A 32 -1.09 21.19 -3.17
C ASN A 32 -0.68 20.03 -2.26
N LYS A 33 -0.87 20.16 -0.93
CA LYS A 33 -0.61 19.08 0.02
C LYS A 33 -1.53 17.88 -0.23
N LEU A 34 -2.82 18.13 -0.46
CA LEU A 34 -3.78 17.09 -0.78
C LEU A 34 -3.38 16.35 -2.07
N ASN A 35 -3.10 17.09 -3.15
CA ASN A 35 -2.70 16.49 -4.41
C ASN A 35 -1.45 15.62 -4.28
N ASN A 36 -0.42 16.12 -3.56
CA ASN A 36 0.78 15.34 -3.31
C ASN A 36 0.48 14.05 -2.54
N PHE A 37 -0.32 14.12 -1.47
CA PHE A 37 -0.73 12.94 -0.71
C PHE A 37 -1.48 11.93 -1.57
N LEU A 38 -2.47 12.38 -2.35
CA LEU A 38 -3.28 11.51 -3.20
C LEU A 38 -2.45 10.81 -4.29
N VAL A 39 -1.52 11.54 -4.93
CA VAL A 39 -0.72 11.01 -6.05
C VAL A 39 0.45 10.18 -5.55
N VAL A 40 1.22 10.68 -4.59
CA VAL A 40 2.48 10.05 -4.16
C VAL A 40 2.21 9.00 -3.08
N ASP A 41 1.65 9.40 -1.95
CA ASP A 41 1.54 8.52 -0.78
C ASP A 41 0.40 7.51 -0.96
N LEU A 42 -0.78 7.97 -1.37
CA LEU A 42 -1.96 7.11 -1.45
C LEU A 42 -1.94 6.25 -2.72
N SER A 43 -1.96 6.87 -3.90
CA SER A 43 -2.05 6.14 -5.18
C SER A 43 -0.72 5.47 -5.54
N GLY A 44 0.40 6.21 -5.44
CA GLY A 44 1.71 5.72 -5.87
C GLY A 44 2.31 4.64 -4.95
N ILE A 45 1.88 4.57 -3.70
CA ILE A 45 2.44 3.63 -2.73
C ILE A 45 1.35 2.73 -2.15
N TYR A 46 0.44 3.29 -1.35
CA TYR A 46 -0.45 2.50 -0.53
C TYR A 46 -1.44 1.65 -1.35
N LEU A 47 -2.13 2.27 -2.32
CA LEU A 47 -3.10 1.52 -3.14
C LEU A 47 -2.41 0.47 -4.00
N ASP A 48 -1.18 0.71 -4.45
CA ASP A 48 -0.41 -0.26 -5.23
C ASP A 48 -0.03 -1.49 -4.40
N VAL A 49 0.42 -1.27 -3.17
CA VAL A 49 0.69 -2.33 -2.19
C VAL A 49 -0.56 -3.13 -1.82
N CYS A 50 -1.73 -2.47 -1.71
CA CYS A 50 -2.98 -3.14 -1.31
C CYS A 50 -3.64 -3.98 -2.42
N LYS A 51 -3.21 -3.87 -3.68
CA LYS A 51 -3.89 -4.56 -4.80
C LYS A 51 -4.02 -6.06 -4.60
N ASP A 52 -2.93 -6.72 -4.20
CA ASP A 52 -2.93 -8.18 -4.03
C ASP A 52 -3.98 -8.61 -2.99
N ARG A 53 -3.95 -7.99 -1.81
CA ARG A 53 -4.89 -8.32 -0.72
C ARG A 53 -6.34 -7.96 -1.05
N LEU A 54 -6.60 -6.86 -1.77
CA LEU A 54 -7.96 -6.48 -2.15
C LEU A 54 -8.58 -7.40 -3.19
N TYR A 55 -7.78 -7.93 -4.12
CA TYR A 55 -8.28 -8.76 -5.22
C TYR A 55 -8.10 -10.27 -5.00
N CYS A 56 -7.12 -10.68 -4.18
CA CYS A 56 -6.74 -12.07 -4.05
C CYS A 56 -7.07 -12.69 -2.68
N ASP A 57 -7.20 -11.92 -1.60
CA ASP A 57 -7.52 -12.47 -0.30
C ASP A 57 -9.03 -12.76 -0.14
N GLU A 58 -9.34 -13.60 0.83
CA GLU A 58 -10.71 -13.95 1.18
C GLU A 58 -11.51 -12.70 1.59
N LYS A 59 -12.84 -12.76 1.39
CA LYS A 59 -13.73 -11.62 1.68
C LYS A 59 -13.62 -11.12 3.12
N ASN A 60 -13.42 -12.03 4.07
CA ASN A 60 -13.33 -11.74 5.50
C ASN A 60 -11.89 -11.74 6.03
N ASP A 61 -10.89 -11.77 5.15
CA ASP A 61 -9.49 -11.71 5.54
C ASP A 61 -9.17 -10.40 6.28
N LEU A 62 -8.41 -10.50 7.38
CA LEU A 62 -8.11 -9.35 8.24
C LEU A 62 -7.25 -8.29 7.55
N HIS A 63 -6.30 -8.67 6.68
CA HIS A 63 -5.49 -7.71 5.91
C HIS A 63 -6.34 -6.94 4.90
N ARG A 64 -7.23 -7.66 4.21
CA ARG A 64 -8.19 -7.05 3.28
C ARG A 64 -9.13 -6.08 3.99
N LEU A 65 -9.73 -6.49 5.10
CA LEU A 65 -10.65 -5.65 5.90
C LEU A 65 -9.93 -4.45 6.50
N ALA A 66 -8.68 -4.59 6.97
CA ALA A 66 -7.88 -3.49 7.49
C ALA A 66 -7.61 -2.44 6.42
N SER A 67 -7.21 -2.87 5.21
CA SER A 67 -6.98 -1.95 4.09
C SER A 67 -8.26 -1.24 3.64
N GLN A 68 -9.38 -1.96 3.57
CA GLN A 68 -10.69 -1.37 3.25
C GLN A 68 -11.12 -0.34 4.32
N SER A 69 -10.90 -0.64 5.60
CA SER A 69 -11.21 0.27 6.71
C SER A 69 -10.35 1.53 6.67
N ALA A 70 -9.05 1.39 6.40
CA ALA A 70 -8.15 2.55 6.26
C ALA A 70 -8.58 3.45 5.09
N MET A 71 -8.89 2.86 3.93
CA MET A 71 -9.39 3.61 2.77
C MET A 71 -10.72 4.29 3.06
N ALA A 72 -11.66 3.62 3.74
CA ALA A 72 -12.95 4.18 4.12
C ALA A 72 -12.79 5.42 5.02
N LEU A 73 -11.92 5.35 6.03
CA LEU A 73 -11.63 6.49 6.92
C LEU A 73 -11.01 7.66 6.15
N ILE A 74 -10.07 7.39 5.24
CA ILE A 74 -9.43 8.43 4.41
C ILE A 74 -10.45 9.09 3.48
N VAL A 75 -11.33 8.31 2.84
CA VAL A 75 -12.38 8.84 1.96
C VAL A 75 -13.38 9.69 2.74
N LYS A 76 -13.86 9.23 3.90
CA LYS A 76 -14.74 10.01 4.77
C LYS A 76 -14.10 11.33 5.18
N LYS A 77 -12.81 11.30 5.57
CA LYS A 77 -12.06 12.52 5.91
C LYS A 77 -11.91 13.46 4.71
N LEU A 78 -11.64 12.91 3.53
CA LEU A 78 -11.55 13.67 2.29
C LEU A 78 -12.87 14.40 1.99
N ILE A 79 -14.00 13.70 2.08
CA ILE A 79 -15.33 14.27 1.84
C ILE A 79 -15.57 15.45 2.79
N SER A 80 -15.42 15.24 4.09
CA SER A 80 -15.68 16.27 5.09
C SER A 80 -14.76 17.50 4.98
N THR A 81 -13.51 17.29 4.58
CA THR A 81 -12.52 18.37 4.42
C THR A 81 -12.73 19.15 3.12
N MET A 82 -13.15 18.47 2.04
CA MET A 82 -13.26 19.07 0.72
C MET A 82 -14.65 19.57 0.36
N ALA A 83 -15.68 19.21 1.11
CA ALA A 83 -17.05 19.67 0.90
C ALA A 83 -17.18 21.19 0.68
N PRO A 84 -16.50 22.06 1.47
CA PRO A 84 -16.60 23.51 1.27
C PRO A 84 -16.00 24.03 -0.03
N ILE A 85 -15.12 23.26 -0.69
CA ILE A 85 -14.37 23.68 -1.89
C ILE A 85 -14.88 22.95 -3.13
N LEU A 86 -15.13 21.66 -3.03
CA LEU A 86 -15.59 20.77 -4.10
C LEU A 86 -17.00 20.23 -3.80
N THR A 87 -17.92 21.12 -3.43
CA THR A 87 -19.27 20.79 -2.94
C THR A 87 -19.99 19.78 -3.81
N TYR A 88 -20.17 20.07 -5.09
CA TYR A 88 -20.89 19.19 -6.03
C TYR A 88 -20.16 17.86 -6.27
N THR A 89 -18.81 17.90 -6.31
CA THR A 89 -18.01 16.67 -6.50
C THR A 89 -18.14 15.73 -5.30
N MET A 90 -18.14 16.26 -4.09
CA MET A 90 -18.28 15.46 -2.88
C MET A 90 -19.70 14.92 -2.73
N ASP A 91 -20.70 15.71 -3.08
CA ASP A 91 -22.11 15.28 -3.09
C ASP A 91 -22.32 14.14 -4.12
N GLU A 92 -21.85 14.33 -5.36
CA GLU A 92 -21.90 13.29 -6.40
C GLU A 92 -21.16 12.01 -5.98
N LEU A 93 -19.99 12.13 -5.32
CA LEU A 93 -19.25 10.98 -4.81
C LEU A 93 -20.10 10.15 -3.85
N LEU A 94 -20.87 10.79 -2.98
CA LEU A 94 -21.72 10.09 -2.01
C LEU A 94 -22.87 9.34 -2.70
N VAL A 95 -23.36 9.79 -3.85
CA VAL A 95 -24.37 9.04 -4.62
C VAL A 95 -23.88 7.65 -4.96
N PHE A 96 -22.62 7.52 -5.35
CA PHE A 96 -22.01 6.26 -5.78
C PHE A 96 -21.23 5.53 -4.65
N ALA A 97 -21.08 6.15 -3.50
CA ALA A 97 -20.37 5.55 -2.38
C ALA A 97 -21.15 4.34 -1.81
N PRO A 98 -20.44 3.34 -1.24
CA PRO A 98 -21.09 2.26 -0.51
C PRO A 98 -21.77 2.80 0.78
N ASP A 99 -22.78 2.07 1.27
CA ASP A 99 -23.62 2.53 2.38
C ASP A 99 -22.83 2.85 3.66
N PHE A 100 -21.74 2.14 3.93
CA PHE A 100 -20.88 2.42 5.09
C PHE A 100 -20.06 3.73 4.98
N ILE A 101 -19.99 4.33 3.79
CA ILE A 101 -19.42 5.66 3.55
C ILE A 101 -20.51 6.72 3.62
N LYS A 102 -21.70 6.40 3.11
CA LYS A 102 -22.86 7.29 3.18
C LYS A 102 -23.22 7.55 4.64
N ALA A 103 -23.69 8.74 4.90
CA ALA A 103 -24.27 9.14 6.17
C ALA A 103 -25.69 9.66 5.91
N ASP A 104 -26.54 9.67 6.94
CA ASP A 104 -27.80 10.41 6.86
C ASP A 104 -27.46 11.91 6.91
N TYR A 105 -27.55 12.59 5.75
CA TYR A 105 -27.32 14.02 5.61
C TYR A 105 -28.37 14.63 4.66
N GLU A 106 -28.79 15.84 4.98
CA GLU A 106 -29.68 16.61 4.09
C GLU A 106 -28.87 17.45 3.10
N ASP A 107 -27.71 17.93 3.53
CA ASP A 107 -26.77 18.72 2.76
C ASP A 107 -25.35 18.21 2.95
N ILE A 108 -24.50 18.33 1.94
CA ILE A 108 -23.11 17.87 1.98
C ILE A 108 -22.30 18.53 3.11
N PHE A 109 -22.70 19.71 3.58
CA PHE A 109 -22.06 20.41 4.69
C PHE A 109 -22.43 19.81 6.05
N ASP A 110 -23.50 19.01 6.13
CA ASP A 110 -23.91 18.27 7.33
C ASP A 110 -23.22 16.91 7.42
N TYR A 111 -22.43 16.53 6.39
CA TYR A 111 -21.67 15.29 6.41
C TYR A 111 -20.74 15.23 7.63
N GLU A 112 -20.71 14.08 8.30
CA GLU A 112 -19.97 13.87 9.55
C GLU A 112 -18.50 14.30 9.43
N LYS A 113 -18.06 15.15 10.36
CA LYS A 113 -16.65 15.52 10.48
C LYS A 113 -15.84 14.38 11.05
N VAL A 114 -15.09 13.70 10.21
CA VAL A 114 -14.25 12.59 10.60
C VAL A 114 -12.93 13.09 11.18
N VAL A 115 -12.59 12.60 12.36
CA VAL A 115 -11.26 12.76 12.96
C VAL A 115 -10.50 11.45 12.77
N LEU A 116 -9.42 11.49 12.00
CA LEU A 116 -8.57 10.30 11.81
C LEU A 116 -7.86 9.97 13.14
N PRO A 117 -7.83 8.69 13.54
CA PRO A 117 -7.14 8.29 14.75
C PRO A 117 -5.62 8.43 14.57
N LEU A 118 -4.92 8.81 15.64
CA LEU A 118 -3.48 8.58 15.73
C LEU A 118 -3.27 7.14 16.22
N VAL A 119 -2.60 6.33 15.42
CA VAL A 119 -2.35 4.93 15.73
C VAL A 119 -0.86 4.68 15.94
N GLU A 120 -0.54 3.79 16.87
CA GLU A 120 0.85 3.42 17.10
C GLU A 120 1.39 2.64 15.89
N VAL A 121 2.48 3.14 15.31
CA VAL A 121 3.18 2.53 14.17
C VAL A 121 4.48 1.92 14.65
N THR A 122 4.66 0.64 14.37
CA THR A 122 5.84 -0.14 14.78
C THR A 122 6.93 -0.20 13.72
N ILE A 123 6.66 0.33 12.51
CA ILE A 123 7.61 0.31 11.38
C ILE A 123 8.53 1.52 11.39
N ASN A 124 9.79 1.31 11.00
CA ASN A 124 10.72 2.39 10.69
C ASN A 124 10.50 2.86 9.24
N GLU A 125 9.78 3.97 9.10
CA GLU A 125 9.43 4.56 7.79
C GLU A 125 10.70 4.85 6.96
N ALA A 126 11.74 5.41 7.58
CA ALA A 126 12.97 5.77 6.87
C ALA A 126 13.64 4.54 6.24
N THR A 127 13.79 3.46 7.00
CA THR A 127 14.37 2.19 6.52
C THR A 127 13.53 1.56 5.41
N LEU A 128 12.20 1.54 5.58
CA LEU A 128 11.29 0.99 4.56
C LEU A 128 11.39 1.72 3.23
N PHE A 129 11.37 3.05 3.26
CA PHE A 129 11.43 3.85 2.04
C PHE A 129 12.82 3.79 1.39
N ALA A 130 13.90 3.85 2.18
CA ALA A 130 15.24 3.69 1.65
C ALA A 130 15.44 2.32 0.97
N ALA A 131 14.91 1.24 1.58
CA ALA A 131 14.97 -0.10 0.98
C ALA A 131 14.16 -0.17 -0.32
N LYS A 132 12.96 0.42 -0.36
CA LYS A 132 12.12 0.47 -1.57
C LYS A 132 12.78 1.25 -2.70
N GLU A 133 13.43 2.38 -2.40
CA GLU A 133 14.18 3.19 -3.35
C GLU A 133 15.34 2.40 -3.96
N LYS A 134 16.18 1.78 -3.13
CA LYS A 134 17.30 0.94 -3.59
C LYS A 134 16.86 -0.26 -4.40
N PHE A 135 15.78 -0.92 -3.98
CA PHE A 135 15.19 -2.00 -4.77
C PHE A 135 14.67 -1.49 -6.12
N SER A 136 14.07 -0.28 -6.18
CA SER A 136 13.59 0.30 -7.44
C SER A 136 14.72 0.54 -8.43
N GLU A 137 15.90 0.97 -7.99
CA GLU A 137 17.08 1.11 -8.85
C GLU A 137 17.46 -0.24 -9.51
N ILE A 138 17.47 -1.33 -8.72
CA ILE A 138 17.78 -2.68 -9.23
C ILE A 138 16.67 -3.17 -10.19
N LYS A 139 15.42 -3.04 -9.80
CA LYS A 139 14.26 -3.42 -10.62
C LYS A 139 14.30 -2.73 -11.99
N ASP A 140 14.62 -1.44 -12.03
CA ASP A 140 14.65 -0.67 -13.26
C ASP A 140 15.79 -1.12 -14.18
N LEU A 141 16.96 -1.48 -13.64
CA LEU A 141 18.07 -2.09 -14.39
C LEU A 141 17.67 -3.45 -14.97
N LEU A 142 17.12 -4.35 -14.13
CA LEU A 142 16.71 -5.69 -14.57
C LEU A 142 15.61 -5.63 -15.65
N SER A 143 14.69 -4.68 -15.54
CA SER A 143 13.63 -4.46 -16.54
C SER A 143 14.21 -3.91 -17.85
N LYS A 144 15.15 -2.96 -17.79
CA LYS A 144 15.81 -2.37 -18.95
C LYS A 144 16.64 -3.40 -19.71
N GLU A 145 17.31 -4.29 -19.00
CA GLU A 145 18.09 -5.39 -19.56
C GLU A 145 17.21 -6.59 -20.01
N LYS A 146 15.89 -6.49 -19.80
CA LYS A 146 14.90 -7.54 -20.14
C LYS A 146 15.15 -8.86 -19.41
N ILE A 147 15.79 -8.83 -18.25
CA ILE A 147 16.00 -9.99 -17.37
C ILE A 147 14.68 -10.41 -16.74
N ILE A 148 13.82 -9.43 -16.42
CA ILE A 148 12.48 -9.64 -15.88
C ILE A 148 11.44 -8.91 -16.73
N LYS A 149 10.20 -9.44 -16.72
CA LYS A 149 9.02 -8.81 -17.32
C LYS A 149 8.12 -8.18 -16.25
N SER A 150 8.22 -8.67 -15.02
CA SER A 150 7.45 -8.23 -13.86
C SER A 150 8.29 -8.35 -12.60
N THR A 151 8.10 -7.45 -11.64
CA THR A 151 8.73 -7.54 -10.31
C THR A 151 8.28 -8.79 -9.55
N LEU A 152 7.12 -9.34 -9.87
CA LEU A 152 6.64 -10.61 -9.30
C LEU A 152 7.50 -11.82 -9.68
N GLU A 153 8.40 -11.71 -10.66
CA GLU A 153 9.42 -12.73 -10.96
C GLU A 153 10.59 -12.73 -9.96
N LEU A 154 10.59 -11.77 -9.02
CA LEU A 154 11.66 -11.59 -8.04
C LEU A 154 11.24 -12.07 -6.66
N MET A 155 12.26 -12.44 -5.89
CA MET A 155 12.21 -12.61 -4.44
C MET A 155 13.37 -11.87 -3.80
N ILE A 156 13.21 -11.46 -2.54
CA ILE A 156 14.20 -10.70 -1.79
C ILE A 156 14.59 -11.49 -0.53
N TYR A 157 15.88 -11.67 -0.33
CA TYR A 157 16.44 -12.03 0.97
C TYR A 157 16.81 -10.75 1.73
N THR A 158 16.55 -10.73 3.03
CA THR A 158 17.07 -9.70 3.91
C THR A 158 17.23 -10.19 5.36
N ASN A 159 18.23 -9.62 6.06
CA ASN A 159 18.38 -9.73 7.50
C ASN A 159 17.90 -8.46 8.24
N CYS A 160 17.18 -7.58 7.57
CA CYS A 160 16.66 -6.34 8.13
C CYS A 160 15.40 -6.62 8.96
N GLU A 161 15.52 -6.54 10.27
CA GLU A 161 14.41 -6.81 11.21
C GLU A 161 13.25 -5.82 11.00
N GLU A 162 13.54 -4.58 10.63
CA GLU A 162 12.55 -3.55 10.35
C GLU A 162 11.65 -3.89 9.15
N ILE A 163 12.16 -4.67 8.19
CA ILE A 163 11.35 -5.23 7.10
C ILE A 163 10.64 -6.51 7.55
N LEU A 164 11.30 -7.34 8.33
CA LEU A 164 10.77 -8.63 8.81
C LEU A 164 9.70 -8.47 9.91
N VAL A 165 9.55 -7.28 10.50
CA VAL A 165 8.40 -6.90 11.36
C VAL A 165 7.10 -6.85 10.56
N LEU A 166 7.16 -6.50 9.26
CA LEU A 166 6.08 -6.78 8.34
C LEU A 166 5.97 -8.30 8.21
N ASP A 167 4.76 -8.83 8.24
CA ASP A 167 4.61 -10.25 7.94
C ASP A 167 5.02 -10.57 6.48
N GLU A 168 5.06 -11.85 6.14
CA GLU A 168 5.51 -12.29 4.81
C GLU A 168 4.66 -11.70 3.67
N VAL A 169 3.35 -11.51 3.90
CA VAL A 169 2.43 -10.92 2.92
C VAL A 169 2.72 -9.43 2.78
N GLU A 170 2.73 -8.66 3.87
CA GLU A 170 2.97 -7.23 3.82
C GLU A 170 4.36 -6.87 3.28
N SER A 171 5.41 -7.61 3.63
CA SER A 171 6.75 -7.36 3.11
C SER A 171 6.85 -7.64 1.61
N SER A 172 6.25 -8.73 1.12
CA SER A 172 6.21 -9.03 -0.31
C SER A 172 5.38 -8.02 -1.09
N ASP A 173 4.27 -7.54 -0.52
CA ASP A 173 3.42 -6.50 -1.11
C ASP A 173 4.14 -5.15 -1.13
N TRP A 174 4.90 -4.82 -0.08
CA TRP A 174 5.68 -3.58 -0.02
C TRP A 174 6.64 -3.45 -1.20
N PHE A 175 7.36 -4.51 -1.53
CA PHE A 175 8.29 -4.53 -2.67
C PHE A 175 7.62 -4.92 -4.00
N LEU A 176 6.37 -5.36 -3.99
CA LEU A 176 5.67 -5.91 -5.15
C LEU A 176 6.42 -7.11 -5.76
N VAL A 177 6.90 -8.01 -4.92
CA VAL A 177 7.61 -9.24 -5.30
C VAL A 177 6.82 -10.48 -4.89
N SER A 178 7.26 -11.66 -5.31
CA SER A 178 6.59 -12.90 -4.96
C SER A 178 6.80 -13.30 -3.50
N SER A 179 7.98 -13.03 -2.93
CA SER A 179 8.26 -13.31 -1.52
C SER A 179 9.43 -12.47 -0.99
N VAL A 180 9.43 -12.26 0.32
CA VAL A 180 10.56 -11.74 1.09
C VAL A 180 10.92 -12.80 2.14
N THR A 181 12.19 -13.16 2.25
CA THR A 181 12.65 -14.24 3.13
C THR A 181 13.87 -13.82 3.94
N LYS A 182 14.05 -14.43 5.11
CA LYS A 182 15.26 -14.33 5.92
C LYS A 182 16.32 -15.37 5.58
N ASP A 183 16.01 -16.30 4.69
CA ASP A 183 16.90 -17.41 4.30
C ASP A 183 17.56 -17.08 2.96
N LYS A 184 18.90 -17.09 2.93
CA LYS A 184 19.68 -16.91 1.68
C LYS A 184 19.41 -18.05 0.71
N GLN A 185 19.35 -17.69 -0.58
CA GLN A 185 19.11 -18.65 -1.63
C GLN A 185 20.43 -19.15 -2.24
N ASN A 186 20.44 -20.40 -2.72
CA ASN A 186 21.56 -20.98 -3.47
C ASN A 186 21.39 -20.76 -4.99
N SER A 187 21.04 -19.54 -5.39
CA SER A 187 20.85 -19.16 -6.78
C SER A 187 21.60 -17.87 -7.09
N ASP A 188 21.72 -17.51 -8.35
CA ASP A 188 22.42 -16.32 -8.78
C ASP A 188 21.76 -15.05 -8.24
N ILE A 189 22.56 -14.18 -7.65
CA ILE A 189 22.14 -12.89 -7.15
C ILE A 189 22.00 -11.94 -8.34
N LEU A 190 20.77 -11.45 -8.57
CA LEU A 190 20.49 -10.49 -9.65
C LEU A 190 20.83 -9.04 -9.26
N GLY A 191 20.92 -8.76 -7.99
CA GLY A 191 21.31 -7.47 -7.44
C GLY A 191 21.37 -7.50 -5.92
N SER A 192 22.10 -6.58 -5.33
CA SER A 192 22.21 -6.47 -3.87
C SER A 192 22.40 -5.02 -3.44
N PHE A 193 21.97 -4.71 -2.22
CA PHE A 193 22.17 -3.42 -1.58
C PHE A 193 22.21 -3.56 -0.06
N GLN A 194 22.60 -2.49 0.62
CA GLN A 194 22.60 -2.44 2.08
C GLN A 194 21.94 -1.16 2.57
N ILE A 195 21.21 -1.28 3.69
CA ILE A 195 20.65 -0.16 4.45
C ILE A 195 21.10 -0.32 5.90
N ASP A 196 21.81 0.67 6.42
CA ASP A 196 22.34 0.69 7.80
C ASP A 196 23.06 -0.62 8.22
N GLY A 197 23.86 -1.18 7.28
CA GLY A 197 24.60 -2.43 7.47
C GLY A 197 23.75 -3.71 7.37
N LYS A 198 22.46 -3.61 7.07
CA LYS A 198 21.58 -4.74 6.80
C LYS A 198 21.62 -5.08 5.31
N GLU A 199 21.68 -6.37 5.01
CA GLU A 199 21.82 -6.89 3.65
C GLU A 199 20.47 -7.13 2.99
N PHE A 200 20.43 -6.87 1.68
CA PHE A 200 19.34 -7.21 0.78
C PHE A 200 19.92 -7.85 -0.48
N GLU A 201 19.44 -9.01 -0.84
CA GLU A 201 19.83 -9.72 -2.07
C GLU A 201 18.57 -10.03 -2.86
N VAL A 202 18.61 -9.74 -4.15
CA VAL A 202 17.49 -9.94 -5.08
C VAL A 202 17.77 -11.18 -5.93
N TYR A 203 16.83 -12.08 -5.95
CA TYR A 203 16.89 -13.34 -6.69
C TYR A 203 15.72 -13.48 -7.64
N LYS A 204 15.85 -14.36 -8.63
CA LYS A 204 14.71 -14.81 -9.42
C LYS A 204 13.87 -15.79 -8.61
N ALA A 205 12.56 -15.64 -8.59
CA ALA A 205 11.66 -16.59 -7.98
C ALA A 205 11.71 -17.94 -8.69
N THR A 206 11.84 -19.02 -7.95
CA THR A 206 12.03 -20.38 -8.48
C THR A 206 10.73 -21.16 -8.65
N ALA A 207 9.65 -20.73 -7.97
CA ALA A 207 8.35 -21.36 -8.09
C ALA A 207 7.61 -20.95 -9.38
N HIS A 208 6.46 -21.59 -9.65
CA HIS A 208 5.66 -21.31 -10.83
C HIS A 208 4.68 -20.16 -10.60
N LYS A 209 4.30 -19.48 -11.67
CA LYS A 209 3.36 -18.37 -11.63
C LYS A 209 1.95 -18.86 -11.31
N CYS A 210 1.34 -18.35 -10.25
CA CYS A 210 -0.08 -18.56 -9.95
C CYS A 210 -0.95 -17.79 -10.96
N PRO A 211 -1.92 -18.44 -11.65
CA PRO A 211 -2.76 -17.77 -12.65
C PRO A 211 -3.74 -16.75 -12.04
N ARG A 212 -3.99 -16.78 -10.71
CA ARG A 212 -4.91 -15.87 -10.03
C ARG A 212 -4.21 -14.64 -9.46
N CYS A 213 -3.23 -14.81 -8.56
CA CYS A 213 -2.54 -13.69 -7.92
C CYS A 213 -1.28 -13.23 -8.68
N TRP A 214 -0.84 -14.00 -9.66
CA TRP A 214 0.34 -13.76 -10.50
C TRP A 214 1.69 -13.83 -9.79
N LYS A 215 1.72 -14.01 -8.48
CA LYS A 215 2.96 -14.28 -7.74
C LYS A 215 3.53 -15.64 -8.16
N PHE A 216 4.84 -15.75 -8.14
CA PHE A 216 5.56 -17.01 -8.42
C PHE A 216 5.68 -17.80 -7.11
N THR A 217 4.58 -18.42 -6.69
CA THR A 217 4.43 -19.19 -5.44
C THR A 217 3.65 -20.50 -5.65
N ALA A 218 3.29 -20.84 -6.88
CA ALA A 218 2.61 -22.10 -7.18
C ALA A 218 3.61 -23.27 -7.28
N VAL A 219 3.17 -24.47 -6.86
CA VAL A 219 4.01 -25.68 -6.83
C VAL A 219 4.25 -26.22 -8.25
N LYS A 220 3.28 -26.04 -9.16
CA LYS A 220 3.33 -26.51 -10.56
C LYS A 220 2.86 -25.43 -11.51
N GLU A 221 3.23 -25.57 -12.79
CA GLU A 221 2.70 -24.70 -13.84
C GLU A 221 1.19 -24.79 -13.94
N GLU A 222 0.56 -23.65 -14.25
CA GLU A 222 -0.89 -23.50 -14.43
C GLU A 222 -1.75 -23.91 -13.21
N THR A 223 -1.13 -24.10 -12.02
CA THR A 223 -1.87 -24.37 -10.78
C THR A 223 -1.96 -23.13 -9.90
N LEU A 224 -2.99 -23.09 -9.06
CA LEU A 224 -3.10 -22.07 -8.04
C LEU A 224 -2.02 -22.27 -6.96
N CYS A 225 -1.60 -21.18 -6.32
CA CYS A 225 -0.84 -21.29 -5.09
C CYS A 225 -1.76 -21.64 -3.91
N ASN A 226 -1.20 -22.15 -2.81
CA ASN A 226 -1.95 -22.61 -1.65
C ASN A 226 -2.95 -21.57 -1.14
N ARG A 227 -2.54 -20.29 -1.00
CA ARG A 227 -3.42 -19.20 -0.61
C ARG A 227 -4.64 -19.06 -1.55
N CYS A 228 -4.39 -19.06 -2.85
CA CYS A 228 -5.48 -18.92 -3.82
C CYS A 228 -6.41 -20.13 -3.88
N GLU A 229 -5.89 -21.33 -3.61
CA GLU A 229 -6.71 -22.54 -3.49
C GLU A 229 -7.63 -22.50 -2.25
N GLU A 230 -7.12 -22.00 -1.12
CA GLU A 230 -7.89 -21.85 0.12
C GLU A 230 -9.04 -20.86 -0.04
N VAL A 231 -8.78 -19.73 -0.70
CA VAL A 231 -9.80 -18.68 -0.93
C VAL A 231 -10.92 -19.13 -1.86
N LEU A 232 -10.68 -20.11 -2.74
CA LEU A 232 -11.67 -20.58 -3.70
C LEU A 232 -12.43 -21.86 -3.25
N LYS A 233 -12.09 -22.41 -2.08
CA LYS A 233 -12.84 -23.50 -1.44
C LYS A 233 -14.07 -22.97 -0.73
#